data_ad5b1d30eb581592d3e19f2df6345b6b
#
_entry.id   ad5b1d30eb581592d3e19f2df6345b6b
#
_cell.length_a   1.000
_cell.length_b   1.000
_cell.length_c   1.000
_cell.angle_alpha   90.00
_cell.angle_beta   90.00
_cell.angle_gamma   90.00
#
_symmetry.space_group_name_H-M   'P 1'
#
loop_
_entity.id
_entity.type
_entity.pdbx_description
1 polymer ?
#
loop_
_entity_poly.entity_id
_entity_poly.type
_entity_poly.pdbx_seq_one_letter_code
_entity_poly.pdbx_strand_id
1 'polypeptide(L)'
;QSPKDYLKQIEEKKKDYNGFNLLVAEKEELLVFSNYGGGVQQVPPGIHGLSNAFLNTPWPKVEAAKADLKKLLEHKSPKLDDLLTLLQSKEKAPIELLPDTGIPMDLEQTISSQFIRVEDYYGTVNTTALCWGHDGTVSIKEVRTIPEKEVNESTFVSW
;
A
#
# COMPACT_ATOMS: atom_id res chain seq x y z
N GLN A 1 20.74 -8.07 -9.71
CA GLN A 1 20.96 -7.74 -8.28
C GLN A 1 19.79 -8.30 -7.50
N SER A 2 20.05 -9.02 -6.39
CA SER A 2 18.96 -9.57 -5.58
C SER A 2 18.18 -8.47 -4.84
N PRO A 3 16.90 -8.70 -4.47
CA PRO A 3 16.14 -7.80 -3.61
C PRO A 3 16.87 -7.41 -2.33
N LYS A 4 17.52 -8.38 -1.67
CA LYS A 4 18.29 -8.14 -0.44
C LYS A 4 19.47 -7.21 -0.65
N ASP A 5 20.22 -7.39 -1.73
CA ASP A 5 21.39 -6.54 -2.02
C ASP A 5 20.97 -5.13 -2.39
N TYR A 6 19.84 -5.00 -3.10
CA TYR A 6 19.25 -3.69 -3.40
C TYR A 6 18.84 -2.96 -2.12
N LEU A 7 18.09 -3.63 -1.24
CA LEU A 7 17.62 -3.03 0.01
C LEU A 7 18.76 -2.67 0.97
N LYS A 8 19.86 -3.43 1.00
CA LYS A 8 21.06 -3.04 1.76
C LYS A 8 21.66 -1.72 1.29
N GLN A 9 21.75 -1.50 -0.02
CA GLN A 9 22.23 -0.23 -0.57
C GLN A 9 21.30 0.95 -0.21
N ILE A 10 19.97 0.70 -0.20
CA ILE A 10 19.01 1.70 0.24
C ILE A 10 19.17 1.98 1.74
N GLU A 11 19.38 0.95 2.55
CA GLU A 11 19.57 1.09 3.99
C GLU A 11 20.81 1.94 4.34
N GLU A 12 21.91 1.80 3.61
CA GLU A 12 23.10 2.63 3.77
C GLU A 12 22.84 4.12 3.57
N LYS A 13 21.87 4.45 2.68
CA LYS A 13 21.50 5.82 2.33
C LYS A 13 20.18 6.28 2.95
N LYS A 14 19.62 5.52 3.89
CA LYS A 14 18.28 5.78 4.43
C LYS A 14 18.08 7.16 5.04
N LYS A 15 19.17 7.80 5.50
CA LYS A 15 19.14 9.15 6.09
C LYS A 15 19.03 10.28 5.05
N ASP A 16 19.27 9.99 3.78
CA ASP A 16 19.22 10.96 2.68
C ASP A 16 17.77 11.22 2.23
N TYR A 17 16.80 10.46 2.76
CA TYR A 17 15.40 10.49 2.37
C TYR A 17 14.50 10.82 3.55
N ASN A 18 13.37 11.47 3.25
CA ASN A 18 12.25 11.52 4.18
C ASN A 18 11.74 10.10 4.48
N GLY A 19 10.85 9.96 5.48
CA GLY A 19 10.28 8.68 5.84
C GLY A 19 9.61 7.97 4.65
N PHE A 20 9.94 6.69 4.44
CA PHE A 20 9.32 5.86 3.41
C PHE A 20 9.28 4.39 3.81
N ASN A 21 8.36 3.68 3.17
CA ASN A 21 8.32 2.24 3.12
C ASN A 21 8.55 1.78 1.68
N LEU A 22 9.33 0.73 1.50
CA LEU A 22 9.67 0.16 0.20
C LEU A 22 9.38 -1.34 0.19
N LEU A 23 8.61 -1.79 -0.80
CA LEU A 23 8.37 -3.20 -1.11
C LEU A 23 9.21 -3.57 -2.33
N VAL A 24 9.95 -4.68 -2.24
CA VAL A 24 10.74 -5.22 -3.34
C VAL A 24 10.43 -6.70 -3.47
N ALA A 25 10.08 -7.10 -4.69
CA ALA A 25 9.69 -8.48 -4.99
C ALA A 25 10.55 -9.07 -6.11
N GLU A 26 10.85 -10.36 -6.01
CA GLU A 26 11.42 -11.18 -7.06
C GLU A 26 10.86 -12.60 -6.92
N LYS A 27 10.22 -13.12 -7.99
CA LYS A 27 9.60 -14.46 -7.98
C LYS A 27 8.70 -14.68 -6.75
N GLU A 28 9.14 -15.51 -5.82
CA GLU A 28 8.38 -15.89 -4.62
C GLU A 28 8.83 -15.15 -3.35
N GLU A 29 9.77 -14.21 -3.48
CA GLU A 29 10.25 -13.41 -2.35
C GLU A 29 9.66 -12.01 -2.41
N LEU A 30 9.01 -11.58 -1.32
CA LEU A 30 8.57 -10.20 -1.09
C LEU A 30 9.25 -9.68 0.16
N LEU A 31 9.98 -8.60 0.03
CA LEU A 31 10.66 -7.92 1.12
C LEU A 31 10.04 -6.55 1.37
N VAL A 32 9.99 -6.14 2.62
CA VAL A 32 9.64 -4.79 3.05
C VAL A 32 10.80 -4.16 3.81
N PHE A 33 11.04 -2.89 3.54
CA PHE A 33 11.99 -2.06 4.26
C PHE A 33 11.33 -0.74 4.66
N SER A 34 11.58 -0.30 5.89
CA SER A 34 11.19 1.03 6.37
C SER A 34 12.43 1.77 6.86
N ASN A 35 12.62 3.01 6.42
CA ASN A 35 13.71 3.82 6.93
C ASN A 35 13.46 4.42 8.32
N TYR A 36 12.25 4.26 8.85
CA TYR A 36 11.94 4.57 10.25
C TYR A 36 12.50 3.55 11.24
N GLY A 37 12.78 2.31 10.80
CA GLY A 37 13.33 1.25 11.64
C GLY A 37 12.91 -0.15 11.19
N GLY A 38 13.29 -1.17 11.98
CA GLY A 38 12.92 -2.57 11.71
C GLY A 38 13.79 -3.29 10.67
N GLY A 39 14.62 -2.56 9.90
CA GLY A 39 15.44 -3.15 8.84
C GLY A 39 14.65 -3.82 7.72
N VAL A 40 15.33 -4.69 6.97
CA VAL A 40 14.71 -5.49 5.90
C VAL A 40 13.99 -6.69 6.50
N GLN A 41 12.73 -6.88 6.16
CA GLN A 41 11.90 -7.98 6.62
C GLN A 41 11.30 -8.74 5.44
N GLN A 42 11.19 -10.05 5.55
CA GLN A 42 10.44 -10.87 4.61
C GLN A 42 8.95 -10.79 4.92
N VAL A 43 8.14 -10.57 3.89
CA VAL A 43 6.68 -10.62 4.01
C VAL A 43 6.26 -12.07 3.78
N PRO A 44 5.70 -12.78 4.79
CA PRO A 44 5.25 -14.15 4.61
C PRO A 44 3.99 -14.20 3.74
N PRO A 45 3.62 -15.37 3.19
CA PRO A 45 2.32 -15.52 2.53
C PRO A 45 1.16 -15.14 3.45
N GLY A 46 0.17 -14.44 2.91
CA GLY A 46 -1.00 -13.99 3.67
C GLY A 46 -1.54 -12.64 3.22
N ILE A 47 -2.50 -12.13 4.00
CA ILE A 47 -3.09 -10.80 3.80
C ILE A 47 -2.35 -9.82 4.70
N HIS A 48 -1.73 -8.84 4.10
CA HIS A 48 -0.96 -7.83 4.79
C HIS A 48 -1.44 -6.43 4.43
N GLY A 49 -1.19 -5.47 5.32
CA GLY A 49 -1.44 -4.06 5.08
C GLY A 49 -0.24 -3.22 5.47
N LEU A 50 0.06 -2.23 4.66
CA LEU A 50 1.14 -1.28 4.87
C LEU A 50 0.61 0.13 4.64
N SER A 51 0.74 0.97 5.66
CA SER A 51 0.44 2.40 5.59
C SER A 51 1.72 3.18 5.90
N ASN A 52 1.61 4.34 6.53
CA ASN A 52 2.75 5.20 6.85
C ASN A 52 3.52 4.79 8.11
N ALA A 53 3.22 3.61 8.67
CA ALA A 53 3.95 2.98 9.76
C ALA A 53 4.61 1.68 9.28
N PHE A 54 4.75 0.68 10.15
CA PHE A 54 5.31 -0.62 9.80
C PHE A 54 4.26 -1.56 9.19
N LEU A 55 4.74 -2.65 8.58
CA LEU A 55 3.88 -3.71 8.06
C LEU A 55 2.90 -4.19 9.15
N ASN A 56 1.63 -4.26 8.79
CA ASN A 56 0.54 -4.70 9.68
C ASN A 56 0.33 -3.86 10.96
N THR A 57 0.83 -2.63 11.01
CA THR A 57 0.43 -1.73 12.10
C THR A 57 -1.11 -1.59 12.09
N PRO A 58 -1.80 -1.89 13.22
CA PRO A 58 -3.25 -2.08 13.22
C PRO A 58 -4.04 -0.77 13.23
N TRP A 59 -3.75 0.10 12.28
CA TRP A 59 -4.55 1.30 12.09
C TRP A 59 -5.93 0.93 11.52
N PRO A 60 -7.00 1.67 11.87
CA PRO A 60 -8.36 1.36 11.42
C PRO A 60 -8.48 1.14 9.91
N LYS A 61 -7.88 2.01 9.10
CA LYS A 61 -7.87 1.88 7.63
C LYS A 61 -7.14 0.63 7.13
N VAL A 62 -6.10 0.18 7.84
CA VAL A 62 -5.34 -1.03 7.49
C VAL A 62 -6.16 -2.28 7.79
N GLU A 63 -6.77 -2.34 8.97
CA GLU A 63 -7.61 -3.49 9.37
C GLU A 63 -8.86 -3.59 8.49
N ALA A 64 -9.51 -2.48 8.17
CA ALA A 64 -10.64 -2.45 7.25
C ALA A 64 -10.25 -2.97 5.85
N ALA A 65 -9.15 -2.48 5.28
CA ALA A 65 -8.65 -2.92 3.98
C ALA A 65 -8.32 -4.41 3.94
N LYS A 66 -7.67 -4.94 4.97
CA LYS A 66 -7.37 -6.37 5.11
C LYS A 66 -8.64 -7.22 5.18
N ALA A 67 -9.64 -6.76 5.94
CA ALA A 67 -10.92 -7.44 6.05
C ALA A 67 -11.68 -7.48 4.72
N ASP A 68 -11.68 -6.39 3.97
CA ASP A 68 -12.34 -6.30 2.67
C ASP A 68 -11.62 -7.15 1.61
N LEU A 69 -10.28 -7.14 1.59
CA LEU A 69 -9.51 -8.04 0.73
C LEU A 69 -9.79 -9.52 1.07
N LYS A 70 -9.86 -9.87 2.34
CA LYS A 70 -10.20 -11.23 2.78
C LYS A 70 -11.56 -11.67 2.23
N LYS A 71 -12.59 -10.84 2.39
CA LYS A 71 -13.94 -11.12 1.86
C LYS A 71 -13.92 -11.29 0.34
N LEU A 72 -13.19 -10.44 -0.37
CA LEU A 72 -13.07 -10.54 -1.82
C LEU A 72 -12.46 -11.88 -2.25
N LEU A 73 -11.38 -12.32 -1.59
CA LEU A 73 -10.69 -13.57 -1.90
C LEU A 73 -11.50 -14.82 -1.55
N GLU A 74 -12.40 -14.77 -0.55
CA GLU A 74 -13.29 -15.87 -0.18
C GLU A 74 -14.33 -16.18 -1.27
N HIS A 75 -14.70 -15.20 -2.10
CA HIS A 75 -15.81 -15.35 -3.05
C HIS A 75 -15.36 -15.54 -4.50
N LYS A 76 -14.18 -15.10 -4.86
CA LYS A 76 -13.68 -15.18 -6.25
C LYS A 76 -12.18 -14.92 -6.37
N SER A 77 -11.62 -15.33 -7.50
CA SER A 77 -10.32 -14.79 -7.93
C SER A 77 -10.52 -13.35 -8.40
N PRO A 78 -9.92 -12.36 -7.73
CA PRO A 78 -10.16 -10.95 -8.05
C PRO A 78 -9.55 -10.56 -9.40
N LYS A 79 -10.27 -9.73 -10.13
CA LYS A 79 -9.72 -8.99 -11.27
C LYS A 79 -9.13 -7.66 -10.78
N LEU A 80 -8.34 -7.00 -11.63
CA LEU A 80 -7.76 -5.70 -11.28
C LEU A 80 -8.82 -4.65 -10.89
N ASP A 81 -9.97 -4.65 -11.58
CA ASP A 81 -11.08 -3.74 -11.25
C ASP A 81 -11.67 -4.00 -9.86
N ASP A 82 -11.75 -5.25 -9.45
CA ASP A 82 -12.20 -5.61 -8.09
C ASP A 82 -11.22 -5.08 -7.03
N LEU A 83 -9.92 -5.22 -7.28
CA LEU A 83 -8.87 -4.73 -6.37
C LEU A 83 -8.86 -3.20 -6.28
N LEU A 84 -9.09 -2.49 -7.38
CA LEU A 84 -9.16 -1.02 -7.40
C LEU A 84 -10.29 -0.46 -6.53
N THR A 85 -11.33 -1.25 -6.24
CA THR A 85 -12.44 -0.82 -5.38
C THR A 85 -12.15 -0.91 -3.89
N LEU A 86 -11.14 -1.69 -3.47
CA LEU A 86 -10.87 -1.98 -2.07
C LEU A 86 -10.45 -0.77 -1.24
N LEU A 87 -9.72 0.18 -1.83
CA LEU A 87 -9.14 1.33 -1.11
C LEU A 87 -9.90 2.64 -1.41
N GLN A 88 -11.21 2.55 -1.63
CA GLN A 88 -12.03 3.70 -2.01
C GLN A 88 -12.86 4.29 -0.85
N SER A 89 -12.82 3.68 0.35
CA SER A 89 -13.56 4.18 1.49
C SER A 89 -13.08 5.56 1.93
N LYS A 90 -14.01 6.50 2.06
CA LYS A 90 -13.81 7.85 2.60
C LYS A 90 -14.19 7.94 4.08
N GLU A 91 -14.56 6.82 4.67
CA GLU A 91 -14.95 6.75 6.08
C GLU A 91 -13.74 7.06 6.96
N LYS A 92 -13.91 8.03 7.85
CA LYS A 92 -12.90 8.42 8.82
C LYS A 92 -13.00 7.53 10.05
N ALA A 93 -11.87 7.22 10.66
CA ALA A 93 -11.85 6.48 11.91
C ALA A 93 -12.46 7.29 13.07
N PRO A 94 -13.11 6.62 14.04
CA PRO A 94 -13.46 7.20 15.32
C PRO A 94 -12.24 7.79 16.01
N ILE A 95 -12.40 8.91 16.70
CA ILE A 95 -11.29 9.67 17.33
C ILE A 95 -10.51 8.79 18.32
N GLU A 96 -11.23 7.96 19.09
CA GLU A 96 -10.65 7.04 20.08
C GLU A 96 -9.78 5.91 19.50
N LEU A 97 -9.86 5.69 18.19
CA LEU A 97 -9.08 4.67 17.46
C LEU A 97 -7.95 5.27 16.61
N LEU A 98 -7.80 6.60 16.63
CA LEU A 98 -6.74 7.25 15.87
C LEU A 98 -5.37 6.97 16.49
N PRO A 99 -4.33 6.78 15.65
CA PRO A 99 -2.97 6.73 16.13
C PRO A 99 -2.54 8.11 16.64
N ASP A 100 -1.56 8.14 17.52
CA ASP A 100 -0.81 9.35 17.84
C ASP A 100 0.49 9.35 17.01
N THR A 101 0.49 10.08 15.90
CA THR A 101 1.68 10.21 15.03
C THR A 101 2.39 11.55 15.22
N GLY A 102 1.96 12.35 16.21
CA GLY A 102 2.55 13.66 16.54
C GLY A 102 2.01 14.81 15.69
N ILE A 103 0.93 14.61 14.94
CA ILE A 103 0.23 15.66 14.21
C ILE A 103 -1.08 16.05 14.94
N PRO A 104 -1.68 17.22 14.66
CA PRO A 104 -2.96 17.60 15.25
C PRO A 104 -4.07 16.56 15.03
N MET A 105 -4.90 16.33 16.03
CA MET A 105 -5.94 15.29 16.03
C MET A 105 -6.95 15.45 14.89
N ASP A 106 -7.32 16.65 14.53
CA ASP A 106 -8.21 16.96 13.41
C ASP A 106 -7.59 16.54 12.06
N LEU A 107 -6.28 16.70 11.92
CA LEU A 107 -5.53 16.23 10.75
C LEU A 107 -5.41 14.70 10.75
N GLU A 108 -5.10 14.08 11.91
CA GLU A 108 -5.11 12.61 12.05
C GLU A 108 -6.45 12.02 11.59
N GLN A 109 -7.56 12.60 12.06
CA GLN A 109 -8.87 12.14 11.65
C GLN A 109 -9.13 12.35 10.15
N THR A 110 -8.69 13.47 9.61
CA THR A 110 -8.88 13.80 8.20
C THR A 110 -8.15 12.82 7.28
N ILE A 111 -6.96 12.36 7.65
CA ILE A 111 -6.17 11.40 6.86
C ILE A 111 -6.36 9.93 7.27
N SER A 112 -7.31 9.65 8.15
CA SER A 112 -7.57 8.30 8.65
C SER A 112 -8.33 7.39 7.68
N SER A 113 -8.98 7.95 6.66
CA SER A 113 -9.67 7.19 5.62
C SER A 113 -8.70 6.48 4.67
N GLN A 114 -9.18 5.48 3.94
CA GLN A 114 -8.41 4.80 2.90
C GLN A 114 -8.23 5.72 1.67
N PHE A 115 -9.32 6.35 1.22
CA PHE A 115 -9.30 7.33 0.15
C PHE A 115 -9.36 8.73 0.76
N ILE A 116 -8.26 9.47 0.65
CA ILE A 116 -8.12 10.79 1.25
C ILE A 116 -8.44 11.87 0.22
N ARG A 117 -9.21 12.88 0.62
CA ARG A 117 -9.40 14.12 -0.11
C ARG A 117 -9.52 15.27 0.86
N VAL A 118 -8.56 16.18 0.83
CA VAL A 118 -8.54 17.41 1.64
C VAL A 118 -8.56 18.58 0.68
N GLU A 119 -9.74 19.15 0.48
CA GLU A 119 -9.95 20.22 -0.50
C GLU A 119 -9.33 19.88 -1.86
N ASP A 120 -8.54 20.80 -2.44
CA ASP A 120 -7.88 20.62 -3.74
C ASP A 120 -6.36 20.49 -3.67
N TYR A 121 -5.78 20.43 -2.46
CA TYR A 121 -4.32 20.48 -2.30
C TYR A 121 -3.69 19.17 -1.79
N TYR A 122 -4.46 18.25 -1.19
CA TYR A 122 -3.93 16.99 -0.66
C TYR A 122 -4.92 15.84 -0.80
N GLY A 123 -4.42 14.67 -1.15
CA GLY A 123 -5.26 13.48 -1.21
C GLY A 123 -4.65 12.32 -1.99
N THR A 124 -5.47 11.31 -2.20
CA THR A 124 -5.14 10.15 -3.03
C THR A 124 -5.02 10.58 -4.49
N VAL A 125 -3.82 10.52 -5.03
CA VAL A 125 -3.50 10.91 -6.41
C VAL A 125 -3.86 9.80 -7.39
N ASN A 126 -3.54 8.56 -7.03
CA ASN A 126 -3.85 7.38 -7.84
C ASN A 126 -4.19 6.18 -6.95
N THR A 127 -4.78 5.17 -7.57
CA THR A 127 -4.97 3.84 -7.01
C THR A 127 -4.43 2.84 -8.02
N THR A 128 -3.53 1.95 -7.57
CA THR A 128 -2.90 0.96 -8.43
C THR A 128 -3.23 -0.44 -7.92
N ALA A 129 -3.69 -1.31 -8.81
CA ALA A 129 -3.84 -2.74 -8.59
C ALA A 129 -2.76 -3.48 -9.37
N LEU A 130 -2.11 -4.46 -8.74
CA LEU A 130 -1.12 -5.32 -9.35
C LEU A 130 -1.41 -6.78 -8.98
N CYS A 131 -1.41 -7.64 -9.99
CA CYS A 131 -1.48 -9.08 -9.82
C CYS A 131 -0.22 -9.71 -10.45
N TRP A 132 0.44 -10.57 -9.68
CA TRP A 132 1.56 -11.36 -10.17
C TRP A 132 1.22 -12.84 -10.05
N GLY A 133 1.01 -13.47 -11.21
CA GLY A 133 0.67 -14.88 -11.31
C GLY A 133 1.88 -15.80 -11.10
N HIS A 134 1.62 -17.02 -10.65
CA HIS A 134 2.66 -18.07 -10.55
C HIS A 134 3.28 -18.46 -11.89
N ASP A 135 2.61 -18.14 -13.00
CA ASP A 135 3.10 -18.30 -14.37
C ASP A 135 4.07 -17.18 -14.80
N GLY A 136 4.35 -16.23 -13.90
CA GLY A 136 5.18 -15.07 -14.16
C GLY A 136 4.44 -13.91 -14.84
N THR A 137 3.14 -14.04 -15.13
CA THR A 137 2.36 -12.94 -15.69
C THR A 137 2.15 -11.85 -14.64
N VAL A 138 2.48 -10.62 -14.98
CA VAL A 138 2.22 -9.43 -14.17
C VAL A 138 1.19 -8.57 -14.88
N SER A 139 0.08 -8.30 -14.21
CA SER A 139 -0.95 -7.40 -14.69
C SER A 139 -1.06 -6.23 -13.73
N ILE A 140 -1.07 -5.02 -14.25
CA ILE A 140 -1.15 -3.79 -13.47
C ILE A 140 -2.19 -2.87 -14.08
N LYS A 141 -2.97 -2.21 -13.22
CA LYS A 141 -3.92 -1.18 -13.61
C LYS A 141 -3.86 -0.04 -12.61
N GLU A 142 -3.72 1.17 -13.12
CA GLU A 142 -3.70 2.40 -12.34
C GLU A 142 -4.82 3.32 -12.76
N VAL A 143 -5.50 3.89 -11.78
CA VAL A 143 -6.49 4.95 -11.96
C VAL A 143 -5.99 6.21 -11.27
N ARG A 144 -5.69 7.23 -12.05
CA ARG A 144 -5.34 8.55 -11.56
C ARG A 144 -6.60 9.35 -11.23
N THR A 145 -6.60 10.01 -10.10
CA THR A 145 -7.78 10.74 -9.59
C THR A 145 -7.60 12.25 -9.57
N ILE A 146 -6.35 12.74 -9.67
CA ILE A 146 -5.98 14.16 -9.66
C ILE A 146 -4.86 14.39 -10.69
N PRO A 147 -4.95 15.41 -11.56
CA PRO A 147 -6.05 16.38 -11.74
C PRO A 147 -7.26 15.83 -12.49
N GLU A 148 -7.07 14.84 -13.36
CA GLU A 148 -8.11 14.22 -14.18
C GLU A 148 -8.09 12.72 -14.04
N LYS A 149 -9.25 12.09 -14.25
CA LYS A 149 -9.34 10.64 -14.23
C LYS A 149 -8.67 10.07 -15.49
N GLU A 150 -7.56 9.42 -15.30
CA GLU A 150 -6.82 8.68 -16.32
C GLU A 150 -6.70 7.22 -15.91
N VAL A 151 -6.86 6.30 -16.84
CA VAL A 151 -6.74 4.87 -16.59
C VAL A 151 -5.62 4.31 -17.46
N ASN A 152 -4.62 3.70 -16.82
CA ASN A 152 -3.52 3.00 -17.47
C ASN A 152 -3.58 1.53 -17.08
N GLU A 153 -3.49 0.65 -18.07
CA GLU A 153 -3.47 -0.80 -17.85
C GLU A 153 -2.37 -1.46 -18.71
N SER A 154 -1.63 -2.35 -18.11
CA SER A 154 -0.57 -3.11 -18.79
C SER A 154 -0.49 -4.52 -18.25
N THR A 155 -0.10 -5.45 -19.13
CA THR A 155 0.20 -6.84 -18.78
C THR A 155 1.51 -7.23 -19.44
N PHE A 156 2.39 -7.87 -18.69
CA PHE A 156 3.67 -8.37 -19.18
C PHE A 156 4.06 -9.64 -18.41
N VAL A 157 5.05 -10.35 -18.93
CA VAL A 157 5.61 -11.54 -18.28
C VAL A 157 6.93 -11.15 -17.64
N SER A 158 7.07 -11.45 -16.34
CA SER A 158 8.34 -11.27 -15.63
C SER A 158 9.29 -12.42 -15.98
N TRP A 159 10.55 -12.13 -16.15
CA TRP A 159 11.61 -13.10 -16.45
C TRP A 159 12.23 -13.67 -15.17
#